data_000b47a1816d8f616156632f46bde606
#
_entry.id   000b47a1816d8f616156632f46bde606
#
_cell.length_a   1.000
_cell.length_b   1.000
_cell.length_c   1.000
_cell.angle_alpha   90.00
_cell.angle_beta   90.00
_cell.angle_gamma   90.00
#
_symmetry.space_group_name_H-M   'P 1'
#
loop_
_entity.id
_entity.type
_entity.pdbx_description
1 polymer ?
#
loop_
_entity_poly.entity_id
_entity_poly.type
_entity_poly.pdbx_seq_one_letter_code
_entity_poly.pdbx_strand_id
1 'polypeptide(L)'
;LVHAIAAGSAALLKPAPEARAVGALLVEQLHEAGVDPDLVQLVCAPDDEVGRHLVTHSGVDKVVLTGSMATADLFLDWRPELELHAETSGKNSLIITAAADIDLAIKDLVKSAFGHAGQKCSAASLAIVEASVYDDPSFKRRLADAVRSLRVGWATDPATIVGPVINPPSGPLARALGELSHGESWLVDPESLDDS
;
A
#
# COMPACT_ATOMS: atom_id res chain seq x y z
N LEU A 1 4.71 12.41 11.82
CA LEU A 1 5.62 12.60 12.95
C LEU A 1 6.21 14.02 12.94
N VAL A 2 7.01 14.38 11.94
CA VAL A 2 7.68 15.70 11.86
C VAL A 2 6.67 16.86 11.90
N HIS A 3 5.53 16.75 11.24
CA HIS A 3 4.48 17.78 11.27
C HIS A 3 3.87 17.96 12.67
N ALA A 4 3.70 16.87 13.43
CA ALA A 4 3.20 16.96 14.80
C ALA A 4 4.18 17.75 15.70
N ILE A 5 5.47 17.42 15.62
CA ILE A 5 6.51 18.13 16.35
C ILE A 5 6.57 19.62 15.94
N ALA A 6 6.53 19.91 14.64
CA ALA A 6 6.54 21.28 14.12
C ALA A 6 5.31 22.09 14.56
N ALA A 7 4.19 21.42 14.81
CA ALA A 7 2.97 22.01 15.37
C ALA A 7 2.99 22.14 16.91
N GLY A 8 4.08 21.74 17.58
CA GLY A 8 4.20 21.79 19.03
C GLY A 8 3.49 20.66 19.78
N SER A 9 3.17 19.56 19.09
CA SER A 9 2.54 18.39 19.70
C SER A 9 3.55 17.29 19.99
N ALA A 10 3.38 16.58 21.10
CA ALA A 10 4.03 15.29 21.30
C ALA A 10 3.44 14.23 20.35
N ALA A 11 4.23 13.22 20.02
CA ALA A 11 3.83 12.19 19.09
C ALA A 11 4.20 10.78 19.58
N LEU A 12 3.24 9.87 19.52
CA LEU A 12 3.45 8.45 19.70
C LEU A 12 3.51 7.78 18.32
N LEU A 13 4.63 7.18 17.97
CA LEU A 13 4.79 6.43 16.72
C LEU A 13 4.50 4.94 16.95
N LYS A 14 3.40 4.45 16.38
CA LYS A 14 3.09 3.02 16.32
C LYS A 14 3.33 2.51 14.89
N PRO A 15 4.48 1.93 14.61
CA PRO A 15 4.76 1.38 13.27
C PRO A 15 3.94 0.10 13.02
N ALA A 16 3.70 -0.20 11.74
CA ALA A 16 3.23 -1.52 11.35
C ALA A 16 4.21 -2.62 11.83
N PRO A 17 3.74 -3.85 12.10
CA PRO A 17 4.60 -4.93 12.57
C PRO A 17 5.84 -5.15 11.71
N GLU A 18 5.70 -5.05 10.40
CA GLU A 18 6.75 -5.24 9.40
C GLU A 18 7.75 -4.07 9.36
N ALA A 19 7.37 -2.90 9.86
CA ALA A 19 8.17 -1.67 9.86
C ALA A 19 8.75 -1.30 11.23
N ARG A 20 8.66 -2.18 12.24
CA ARG A 20 9.10 -1.89 13.62
C ARG A 20 10.56 -1.46 13.70
N ALA A 21 11.44 -2.17 13.02
CA ALA A 21 12.88 -1.85 13.02
C ALA A 21 13.16 -0.46 12.42
N VAL A 22 12.47 -0.13 11.33
CA VAL A 22 12.58 1.19 10.67
C VAL A 22 12.02 2.29 11.56
N GLY A 23 10.87 2.05 12.20
CA GLY A 23 10.27 2.98 13.16
C GLY A 23 11.15 3.24 14.36
N ALA A 24 11.79 2.20 14.90
CA ALA A 24 12.72 2.32 16.03
C ALA A 24 13.94 3.17 15.65
N LEU A 25 14.57 2.85 14.50
CA LEU A 25 15.71 3.61 14.00
C LEU A 25 15.36 5.10 13.76
N LEU A 26 14.18 5.37 13.20
CA LEU A 26 13.73 6.75 12.99
C LEU A 26 13.61 7.53 14.30
N VAL A 27 13.03 6.93 15.33
CA VAL A 27 12.88 7.57 16.65
C VAL A 27 14.25 7.76 17.29
N GLU A 28 15.14 6.76 17.25
CA GLU A 28 16.51 6.86 17.73
C GLU A 28 17.27 8.04 17.09
N GLN A 29 17.22 8.14 15.75
CA GLN A 29 17.87 9.24 15.03
C GLN A 29 17.31 10.63 15.42
N LEU A 30 16.01 10.73 15.69
CA LEU A 30 15.41 11.98 16.19
C LEU A 30 15.94 12.35 17.57
N HIS A 31 16.05 11.38 18.47
CA HIS A 31 16.62 11.61 19.81
C HIS A 31 18.09 11.99 19.73
N GLU A 32 18.89 11.32 18.90
CA GLU A 32 20.30 11.68 18.63
C GLU A 32 20.44 13.09 18.05
N ALA A 33 19.49 13.52 17.23
CA ALA A 33 19.43 14.88 16.69
C ALA A 33 18.95 15.94 17.71
N GLY A 34 18.64 15.54 18.95
CA GLY A 34 18.27 16.44 20.04
C GLY A 34 16.78 16.66 20.23
N VAL A 35 15.92 15.84 19.59
CA VAL A 35 14.48 15.82 19.89
C VAL A 35 14.28 15.14 21.25
N ASP A 36 13.56 15.83 22.14
CA ASP A 36 13.29 15.32 23.48
C ASP A 36 12.53 13.98 23.43
N PRO A 37 13.00 12.94 24.14
CA PRO A 37 12.31 11.65 24.21
C PRO A 37 10.85 11.73 24.71
N ASP A 38 10.51 12.75 25.49
CA ASP A 38 9.12 12.97 25.91
C ASP A 38 8.24 13.53 24.81
N LEU A 39 8.83 14.11 23.74
CA LEU A 39 8.09 14.62 22.59
C LEU A 39 7.82 13.54 21.54
N VAL A 40 8.70 12.55 21.41
CA VAL A 40 8.56 11.47 20.43
C VAL A 40 8.84 10.13 21.09
N GLN A 41 7.84 9.26 21.09
CA GLN A 41 7.97 7.93 21.66
C GLN A 41 7.58 6.85 20.66
N LEU A 42 8.33 5.74 20.68
CA LEU A 42 7.98 4.53 19.94
C LEU A 42 7.03 3.68 20.76
N VAL A 43 5.92 3.28 20.19
CA VAL A 43 4.96 2.36 20.81
C VAL A 43 4.80 1.12 19.91
N CYS A 44 5.16 -0.03 20.45
CA CYS A 44 4.97 -1.33 19.78
C CYS A 44 3.82 -2.07 20.45
N ALA A 45 2.59 -1.71 20.09
CA ALA A 45 1.38 -2.35 20.58
C ALA A 45 0.69 -3.14 19.46
N PRO A 46 0.19 -4.35 19.70
CA PRO A 46 -0.70 -5.05 18.79
C PRO A 46 -2.07 -4.36 18.72
N ASP A 47 -2.89 -4.74 17.74
CA ASP A 47 -4.26 -4.23 17.58
C ASP A 47 -5.25 -5.08 18.41
N ASP A 48 -4.97 -5.13 19.72
CA ASP A 48 -5.76 -5.81 20.75
C ASP A 48 -6.19 -4.82 21.85
N GLU A 49 -6.42 -5.30 23.06
CA GLU A 49 -6.77 -4.45 24.21
C GLU A 49 -5.73 -3.37 24.50
N VAL A 50 -4.44 -3.61 24.23
CA VAL A 50 -3.38 -2.60 24.42
C VAL A 50 -3.49 -1.51 23.35
N GLY A 51 -3.68 -1.89 22.10
CA GLY A 51 -3.92 -0.97 21.00
C GLY A 51 -5.20 -0.16 21.21
N ARG A 52 -6.27 -0.82 21.68
CA ARG A 52 -7.51 -0.15 22.05
C ARG A 52 -7.30 0.87 23.16
N HIS A 53 -6.60 0.50 24.23
CA HIS A 53 -6.29 1.41 25.31
C HIS A 53 -5.52 2.65 24.83
N LEU A 54 -4.54 2.44 23.94
CA LEU A 54 -3.77 3.54 23.35
C LEU A 54 -4.68 4.52 22.61
N VAL A 55 -5.52 4.03 21.70
CA VAL A 55 -6.39 4.86 20.85
C VAL A 55 -7.49 5.57 21.66
N THR A 56 -8.01 4.89 22.70
CA THR A 56 -9.11 5.43 23.52
C THR A 56 -8.64 6.25 24.71
N HIS A 57 -7.33 6.32 24.96
CA HIS A 57 -6.79 7.06 26.11
C HIS A 57 -7.08 8.57 25.98
N SER A 58 -7.51 9.19 27.07
CA SER A 58 -7.90 10.61 27.09
C SER A 58 -6.78 11.60 26.79
N GLY A 59 -5.53 11.17 26.94
CA GLY A 59 -4.33 11.96 26.58
C GLY A 59 -3.98 11.90 25.09
N VAL A 60 -4.72 11.15 24.27
CA VAL A 60 -4.57 11.09 22.81
C VAL A 60 -5.64 11.97 22.20
N ASP A 61 -5.26 13.14 21.70
CA ASP A 61 -6.20 14.09 21.10
C ASP A 61 -6.56 13.69 19.67
N LYS A 62 -5.58 13.24 18.88
CA LYS A 62 -5.72 12.95 17.45
C LYS A 62 -4.97 11.68 17.07
N VAL A 63 -5.49 10.98 16.08
CA VAL A 63 -4.80 9.85 15.44
C VAL A 63 -4.61 10.14 13.95
N VAL A 64 -3.40 9.93 13.46
CA VAL A 64 -3.08 9.93 12.03
C VAL A 64 -2.77 8.50 11.63
N LEU A 65 -3.66 7.91 10.86
CA LEU A 65 -3.57 6.51 10.42
C LEU A 65 -3.17 6.43 8.94
N THR A 66 -2.15 5.67 8.63
CA THR A 66 -1.93 5.11 7.30
C THR A 66 -2.10 3.61 7.40
N GLY A 67 -3.16 3.06 6.79
CA GLY A 67 -3.49 1.65 6.99
C GLY A 67 -4.71 1.19 6.19
N SER A 68 -5.39 0.17 6.70
CA SER A 68 -6.61 -0.34 6.07
C SER A 68 -7.86 0.45 6.49
N MET A 69 -8.90 0.44 5.66
CA MET A 69 -10.21 0.97 6.04
C MET A 69 -10.77 0.24 7.28
N ALA A 70 -10.57 -1.08 7.36
CA ALA A 70 -11.01 -1.86 8.51
C ALA A 70 -10.36 -1.39 9.82
N THR A 71 -9.10 -0.94 9.79
CA THR A 71 -8.43 -0.37 10.97
C THR A 71 -9.03 0.99 11.35
N ALA A 72 -9.37 1.82 10.36
CA ALA A 72 -10.03 3.10 10.61
C ALA A 72 -11.42 2.90 11.23
N ASP A 73 -12.21 1.98 10.69
CA ASP A 73 -13.53 1.62 11.22
C ASP A 73 -13.41 1.09 12.65
N LEU A 74 -12.44 0.20 12.91
CA LEU A 74 -12.17 -0.33 14.25
C LEU A 74 -11.84 0.77 15.26
N PHE A 75 -11.05 1.77 14.89
CA PHE A 75 -10.72 2.88 15.78
C PHE A 75 -11.94 3.76 16.09
N LEU A 76 -12.80 3.99 15.09
CA LEU A 76 -14.05 4.72 15.29
C LEU A 76 -15.09 3.92 16.07
N ASP A 77 -15.10 2.59 15.96
CA ASP A 77 -15.93 1.72 16.80
C ASP A 77 -15.48 1.77 18.28
N TRP A 78 -14.17 1.88 18.52
CA TRP A 78 -13.65 2.01 19.88
C TRP A 78 -13.87 3.40 20.49
N ARG A 79 -13.81 4.43 19.66
CA ARG A 79 -13.95 5.84 20.07
C ARG A 79 -14.61 6.66 18.96
N PRO A 80 -15.95 6.71 18.93
CA PRO A 80 -16.70 7.39 17.85
C PRO A 80 -16.37 8.88 17.66
N GLU A 81 -15.96 9.56 18.73
CA GLU A 81 -15.60 10.98 18.72
C GLU A 81 -14.10 11.22 18.42
N LEU A 82 -13.34 10.19 18.08
CA LEU A 82 -11.92 10.32 17.79
C LEU A 82 -11.67 11.25 16.59
N GLU A 83 -10.81 12.24 16.77
CA GLU A 83 -10.30 13.02 15.64
C GLU A 83 -9.30 12.16 14.87
N LEU A 84 -9.82 11.43 13.88
CA LEU A 84 -9.07 10.48 13.05
C LEU A 84 -8.79 11.07 11.67
N HIS A 85 -7.51 11.25 11.34
CA HIS A 85 -7.05 11.55 9.99
C HIS A 85 -6.52 10.26 9.37
N ALA A 86 -7.25 9.67 8.42
CA ALA A 86 -6.93 8.36 7.88
C ALA A 86 -6.67 8.39 6.38
N GLU A 87 -5.51 7.87 5.99
CA GLU A 87 -5.17 7.49 4.62
C GLU A 87 -5.31 5.96 4.52
N THR A 88 -6.40 5.52 3.92
CA THR A 88 -6.76 4.10 3.86
C THR A 88 -6.61 3.50 2.47
N SER A 89 -6.93 2.23 2.36
CA SER A 89 -6.95 1.51 1.09
C SER A 89 -7.95 2.11 0.10
N GLY A 90 -7.65 1.98 -1.19
CA GLY A 90 -8.48 2.45 -2.29
C GLY A 90 -8.44 1.51 -3.49
N LYS A 91 -9.31 1.78 -4.46
CA LYS A 91 -9.33 1.15 -5.77
C LYS A 91 -8.97 2.20 -6.82
N ASN A 92 -7.66 2.50 -6.93
CA ASN A 92 -7.17 3.51 -7.86
C ASN A 92 -7.39 3.04 -9.30
N SER A 93 -7.95 3.92 -10.11
CA SER A 93 -8.23 3.63 -11.51
C SER A 93 -7.39 4.48 -12.45
N LEU A 94 -6.98 3.89 -13.57
CA LEU A 94 -6.38 4.57 -14.70
C LEU A 94 -7.36 4.46 -15.89
N ILE A 95 -7.77 5.62 -16.42
CA ILE A 95 -8.73 5.70 -17.53
C ILE A 95 -7.95 5.88 -18.83
N ILE A 96 -8.19 4.99 -19.81
CA ILE A 96 -7.56 5.04 -21.13
C ILE A 96 -8.64 5.25 -22.18
N THR A 97 -8.57 6.36 -22.89
CA THR A 97 -9.51 6.69 -23.98
C THR A 97 -8.84 6.58 -25.34
N ALA A 98 -9.63 6.61 -26.43
CA ALA A 98 -9.12 6.58 -27.79
C ALA A 98 -8.21 7.79 -28.14
N ALA A 99 -8.29 8.88 -27.37
CA ALA A 99 -7.42 10.05 -27.56
C ALA A 99 -6.06 9.93 -26.87
N ALA A 100 -5.82 8.84 -26.09
CA ALA A 100 -4.57 8.64 -25.40
C ALA A 100 -3.43 8.23 -26.37
N ASP A 101 -2.20 8.62 -26.01
CA ASP A 101 -1.02 7.93 -26.51
C ASP A 101 -0.98 6.54 -25.88
N ILE A 102 -1.28 5.52 -26.67
CA ILE A 102 -1.45 4.15 -26.16
C ILE A 102 -0.14 3.56 -25.65
N ASP A 103 1.01 3.88 -26.23
CA ASP A 103 2.31 3.41 -25.72
C ASP A 103 2.63 4.01 -24.35
N LEU A 104 2.39 5.30 -24.20
CA LEU A 104 2.54 5.98 -22.92
C LEU A 104 1.54 5.45 -21.88
N ALA A 105 0.28 5.25 -22.26
CA ALA A 105 -0.75 4.72 -21.37
C ALA A 105 -0.41 3.31 -20.85
N ILE A 106 0.09 2.43 -21.73
CA ILE A 106 0.55 1.08 -21.32
C ILE A 106 1.74 1.19 -20.36
N LYS A 107 2.72 2.00 -20.68
CA LYS A 107 3.90 2.22 -19.82
C LYS A 107 3.49 2.72 -18.43
N ASP A 108 2.62 3.71 -18.37
CA ASP A 108 2.19 4.32 -17.12
C ASP A 108 1.30 3.37 -16.31
N LEU A 109 0.42 2.61 -16.97
CA LEU A 109 -0.40 1.57 -16.33
C LEU A 109 0.49 0.49 -15.69
N VAL A 110 1.44 -0.05 -16.44
CA VAL A 110 2.35 -1.10 -15.95
C VAL A 110 3.20 -0.58 -14.81
N LYS A 111 3.77 0.62 -14.94
CA LYS A 111 4.56 1.24 -13.88
C LYS A 111 3.73 1.48 -12.61
N SER A 112 2.50 1.96 -12.76
CA SER A 112 1.62 2.24 -11.63
C SER A 112 1.12 0.96 -10.95
N ALA A 113 0.73 -0.05 -11.73
CA ALA A 113 0.16 -1.29 -11.20
C ALA A 113 1.20 -2.20 -10.52
N PHE A 114 2.41 -2.29 -11.09
CA PHE A 114 3.43 -3.25 -10.65
C PHE A 114 4.62 -2.62 -9.91
N GLY A 115 4.73 -1.29 -9.90
CA GLY A 115 5.74 -0.60 -9.09
C GLY A 115 5.58 -0.96 -7.61
N HIS A 116 6.68 -1.31 -6.93
CA HIS A 116 6.69 -1.84 -5.56
C HIS A 116 5.78 -3.08 -5.36
N ALA A 117 5.68 -3.94 -6.37
CA ALA A 117 4.78 -5.10 -6.40
C ALA A 117 3.30 -4.74 -6.15
N GLY A 118 2.86 -3.56 -6.60
CA GLY A 118 1.48 -3.08 -6.39
C GLY A 118 1.17 -2.65 -4.94
N GLN A 119 2.15 -2.64 -4.04
CA GLN A 119 1.95 -2.41 -2.61
C GLN A 119 2.02 -0.93 -2.22
N LYS A 120 1.57 -0.03 -3.08
CA LYS A 120 1.40 1.40 -2.78
C LYS A 120 -0.07 1.76 -2.68
N CYS A 121 -0.39 2.70 -1.78
CA CYS A 121 -1.73 3.28 -1.69
C CYS A 121 -2.19 3.93 -3.02
N SER A 122 -1.25 4.36 -3.88
CA SER A 122 -1.49 4.98 -5.20
C SER A 122 -1.32 4.03 -6.38
N ALA A 123 -1.07 2.73 -6.15
CA ALA A 123 -0.96 1.75 -7.25
C ALA A 123 -2.28 1.61 -8.00
N ALA A 124 -2.23 1.63 -9.34
CA ALA A 124 -3.41 1.36 -10.14
C ALA A 124 -3.86 -0.10 -9.95
N SER A 125 -5.08 -0.30 -9.51
CA SER A 125 -5.71 -1.61 -9.32
C SER A 125 -6.87 -1.86 -10.26
N LEU A 126 -7.18 -0.88 -11.12
CA LEU A 126 -8.22 -0.95 -12.12
C LEU A 126 -7.82 -0.12 -13.35
N ALA A 127 -7.88 -0.70 -14.54
CA ALA A 127 -7.82 0.04 -15.79
C ALA A 127 -9.23 0.09 -16.42
N ILE A 128 -9.73 1.30 -16.64
CA ILE A 128 -10.99 1.54 -17.35
C ILE A 128 -10.61 1.95 -18.77
N VAL A 129 -10.84 1.07 -19.72
CA VAL A 129 -10.39 1.24 -21.10
C VAL A 129 -11.61 1.43 -22.01
N GLU A 130 -11.58 2.48 -22.83
CA GLU A 130 -12.62 2.72 -23.82
C GLU A 130 -12.75 1.53 -24.78
N ALA A 131 -13.98 1.14 -25.15
CA ALA A 131 -14.25 -0.04 -25.95
C ALA A 131 -13.44 -0.10 -27.23
N SER A 132 -13.31 1.02 -27.94
CA SER A 132 -12.53 1.12 -29.19
C SER A 132 -11.04 0.76 -29.02
N VAL A 133 -10.47 1.01 -27.83
CA VAL A 133 -9.10 0.63 -27.46
C VAL A 133 -9.04 -0.79 -26.94
N TYR A 134 -10.00 -1.17 -26.08
CA TYR A 134 -10.05 -2.49 -25.47
C TYR A 134 -10.28 -3.61 -26.48
N ASP A 135 -11.10 -3.36 -27.51
CA ASP A 135 -11.43 -4.31 -28.56
C ASP A 135 -10.32 -4.44 -29.63
N ASP A 136 -9.33 -3.52 -29.63
CA ASP A 136 -8.14 -3.65 -30.47
C ASP A 136 -7.23 -4.78 -29.95
N PRO A 137 -7.04 -5.89 -30.68
CA PRO A 137 -6.14 -6.97 -30.25
C PRO A 137 -4.71 -6.53 -30.03
N SER A 138 -4.27 -5.43 -30.66
CA SER A 138 -2.92 -4.91 -30.52
C SER A 138 -2.69 -4.32 -29.14
N PHE A 139 -3.68 -3.66 -28.55
CA PHE A 139 -3.61 -3.13 -27.19
C PHE A 139 -3.35 -4.23 -26.15
N LYS A 140 -4.19 -5.29 -26.16
CA LYS A 140 -4.06 -6.41 -25.23
C LYS A 140 -2.71 -7.13 -25.36
N ARG A 141 -2.27 -7.36 -26.59
CA ARG A 141 -0.97 -8.00 -26.85
C ARG A 141 0.18 -7.14 -26.30
N ARG A 142 0.20 -5.83 -26.63
CA ARG A 142 1.25 -4.90 -26.16
C ARG A 142 1.26 -4.76 -24.65
N LEU A 143 0.09 -4.71 -24.02
CA LEU A 143 -0.01 -4.67 -22.56
C LEU A 143 0.53 -5.96 -21.93
N ALA A 144 0.15 -7.12 -22.47
CA ALA A 144 0.66 -8.42 -22.01
C ALA A 144 2.18 -8.53 -22.18
N ASP A 145 2.73 -8.07 -23.31
CA ASP A 145 4.17 -8.07 -23.58
C ASP A 145 4.91 -7.13 -22.61
N ALA A 146 4.34 -5.96 -22.34
CA ALA A 146 4.90 -5.02 -21.36
C ALA A 146 4.93 -5.59 -19.94
N VAL A 147 3.85 -6.28 -19.51
CA VAL A 147 3.80 -6.96 -18.20
C VAL A 147 4.85 -8.07 -18.14
N ARG A 148 4.95 -8.93 -19.16
CA ARG A 148 5.93 -10.05 -19.20
C ARG A 148 7.38 -9.57 -19.26
N SER A 149 7.62 -8.33 -19.71
CA SER A 149 8.96 -7.76 -19.74
C SER A 149 9.48 -7.34 -18.35
N LEU A 150 8.61 -7.29 -17.33
CA LEU A 150 9.00 -6.94 -15.99
C LEU A 150 9.85 -8.06 -15.38
N ARG A 151 11.02 -7.68 -14.90
CA ARG A 151 11.89 -8.62 -14.19
C ARG A 151 11.44 -8.74 -12.73
N VAL A 152 10.91 -9.89 -12.38
CA VAL A 152 10.51 -10.26 -11.02
C VAL A 152 11.67 -10.95 -10.32
N GLY A 153 11.90 -10.65 -9.04
CA GLY A 153 13.00 -11.26 -8.29
C GLY A 153 13.23 -10.61 -6.93
N TRP A 154 14.34 -10.96 -6.29
CA TRP A 154 14.72 -10.45 -4.98
C TRP A 154 15.38 -9.06 -5.08
N ALA A 155 15.21 -8.24 -4.05
CA ALA A 155 15.80 -6.89 -3.97
C ALA A 155 17.34 -6.88 -3.97
N THR A 156 17.99 -8.03 -3.77
CA THR A 156 19.45 -8.20 -3.87
C THR A 156 19.95 -8.19 -5.31
N ASP A 157 19.09 -8.42 -6.30
CA ASP A 157 19.44 -8.27 -7.72
C ASP A 157 19.05 -6.85 -8.19
N PRO A 158 20.02 -5.99 -8.55
CA PRO A 158 19.75 -4.62 -9.02
C PRO A 158 18.88 -4.54 -10.29
N ALA A 159 18.74 -5.63 -11.03
CA ALA A 159 17.92 -5.68 -12.23
C ALA A 159 16.45 -6.04 -11.93
N THR A 160 16.11 -6.37 -10.70
CA THR A 160 14.73 -6.62 -10.27
C THR A 160 13.90 -5.35 -10.35
N ILE A 161 12.77 -5.43 -11.04
CA ILE A 161 11.79 -4.33 -11.16
C ILE A 161 10.61 -4.56 -10.22
N VAL A 162 10.17 -5.80 -10.08
CA VAL A 162 9.08 -6.21 -9.19
C VAL A 162 9.65 -7.13 -8.11
N GLY A 163 9.69 -6.63 -6.88
CA GLY A 163 10.15 -7.38 -5.71
C GLY A 163 9.06 -8.26 -5.11
N PRO A 164 9.38 -8.96 -4.02
CA PRO A 164 8.40 -9.79 -3.33
C PRO A 164 7.30 -8.95 -2.66
N VAL A 165 6.16 -9.58 -2.40
CA VAL A 165 5.15 -9.04 -1.49
C VAL A 165 5.64 -9.17 -0.04
N ILE A 166 5.15 -8.28 0.84
CA ILE A 166 5.64 -8.17 2.22
C ILE A 166 5.25 -9.39 3.09
N ASN A 167 4.11 -10.00 2.78
CA ASN A 167 3.61 -11.21 3.42
C ASN A 167 3.13 -12.19 2.34
N PRO A 168 3.12 -13.50 2.60
CA PRO A 168 2.51 -14.48 1.69
C PRO A 168 1.07 -14.08 1.33
N PRO A 169 0.65 -14.25 0.07
CA PRO A 169 -0.70 -13.92 -0.37
C PRO A 169 -1.75 -14.62 0.49
N SER A 170 -2.73 -13.86 0.98
CA SER A 170 -3.83 -14.37 1.78
C SER A 170 -5.13 -13.64 1.46
N GLY A 171 -6.28 -14.19 1.87
CA GLY A 171 -7.59 -13.58 1.71
C GLY A 171 -7.89 -13.16 0.26
N PRO A 172 -8.31 -11.90 0.02
CA PRO A 172 -8.67 -11.43 -1.32
C PRO A 172 -7.54 -11.52 -2.35
N LEU A 173 -6.27 -11.33 -1.93
CA LEU A 173 -5.12 -11.43 -2.84
C LEU A 173 -4.90 -12.88 -3.28
N ALA A 174 -4.91 -13.84 -2.36
CA ALA A 174 -4.76 -15.26 -2.70
C ALA A 174 -5.88 -15.70 -3.65
N ARG A 175 -7.13 -15.31 -3.38
CA ARG A 175 -8.26 -15.57 -4.27
C ARG A 175 -8.03 -14.97 -5.66
N ALA A 176 -7.62 -13.71 -5.73
CA ALA A 176 -7.41 -13.02 -7.02
C ALA A 176 -6.24 -13.60 -7.84
N LEU A 177 -5.31 -14.30 -7.20
CA LEU A 177 -4.20 -14.99 -7.89
C LEU A 177 -4.55 -16.41 -8.35
N GLY A 178 -5.58 -17.02 -7.76
CA GLY A 178 -5.91 -18.43 -8.02
C GLY A 178 -7.27 -18.65 -8.67
N GLU A 179 -8.15 -17.67 -8.67
CA GLU A 179 -9.55 -17.85 -9.09
C GLU A 179 -9.99 -16.74 -10.05
N LEU A 180 -10.83 -17.13 -11.03
CA LEU A 180 -11.52 -16.22 -11.92
C LEU A 180 -13.02 -16.24 -11.62
N SER A 181 -13.64 -15.07 -11.56
CA SER A 181 -15.09 -14.94 -11.49
C SER A 181 -15.72 -15.13 -12.88
N HIS A 182 -17.04 -15.30 -12.91
CA HIS A 182 -17.75 -15.41 -14.19
C HIS A 182 -17.50 -14.19 -15.09
N GLY A 183 -17.06 -14.44 -16.32
CA GLY A 183 -16.75 -13.39 -17.30
C GLY A 183 -15.34 -12.81 -17.21
N GLU A 184 -14.54 -13.23 -16.23
CA GLU A 184 -13.13 -12.85 -16.12
C GLU A 184 -12.23 -13.79 -16.98
N SER A 185 -11.09 -13.26 -17.39
CA SER A 185 -10.01 -14.01 -18.02
C SER A 185 -8.66 -13.41 -17.68
N TRP A 186 -7.64 -14.23 -17.61
CA TRP A 186 -6.28 -13.75 -17.48
C TRP A 186 -5.81 -13.07 -18.77
N LEU A 187 -5.27 -11.87 -18.67
CA LEU A 187 -4.44 -11.28 -19.72
C LEU A 187 -3.02 -11.85 -19.68
N VAL A 188 -2.51 -12.03 -18.46
CA VAL A 188 -1.26 -12.72 -18.14
C VAL A 188 -1.55 -13.57 -16.93
N ASP A 189 -1.33 -14.87 -17.02
CA ASP A 189 -1.54 -15.77 -15.88
C ASP A 189 -0.53 -15.45 -14.77
N PRO A 190 -0.97 -15.40 -13.50
CA PRO A 190 -0.06 -15.24 -12.37
C PRO A 190 0.82 -16.49 -12.23
N GLU A 191 2.12 -16.28 -12.05
CA GLU A 191 3.09 -17.34 -11.79
C GLU A 191 3.82 -17.05 -10.47
N SER A 192 3.96 -18.07 -9.61
CA SER A 192 4.83 -17.98 -8.44
C SER A 192 6.26 -18.32 -8.84
N LEU A 193 7.21 -17.51 -8.41
CA LEU A 193 8.63 -17.80 -8.62
C LEU A 193 9.22 -18.64 -7.47
N ASP A 194 8.50 -18.83 -6.40
CA ASP A 194 8.95 -19.53 -5.21
C ASP A 194 7.89 -20.56 -4.79
N ASP A 195 8.27 -21.83 -4.84
CA ASP A 195 7.43 -22.95 -4.42
C ASP A 195 7.68 -23.34 -2.94
N SER A 196 8.40 -22.53 -2.16
CA SER A 196 8.80 -22.81 -0.78
C SER A 196 8.04 -21.98 0.25
#